data_48a81251a55c75961218cd778f7dc9a5
#
_entry.id   48a81251a55c75961218cd778f7dc9a5
#
_cell.length_a   1.000
_cell.length_b   1.000
_cell.length_c   1.000
_cell.angle_alpha   90.00
_cell.angle_beta   90.00
_cell.angle_gamma   90.00
#
_symmetry.space_group_name_H-M   'P 1'
#
loop_
_entity.id
_entity.type
_entity.pdbx_description
1 polymer ?
#
loop_
_entity_poly.entity_id
_entity_poly.type
_entity_poly.pdbx_seq_one_letter_code
_entity_poly.pdbx_strand_id
1 'polypeptide(L)'
;MRRKKVYDAIKIWGLKAKKVRRFKGLFKIWTDKGLYCLKPVKDNRARLYFFNSVIKHIQSQGFQRLTPYIPTVEGEPYGVYDEESFILIPWIDGKQIRYRSAKEIIGAAKLLAQYHNAVEGYQAEPGIKVKDKLGKWPEKLAKRVGD
;
A
#
# COMPACT_ATOMS: atom_id res chain seq x y z
N MET A 1 8.80 -15.47 7.40
CA MET A 1 9.19 -16.19 6.16
C MET A 1 10.70 -16.20 5.95
N ARG A 2 11.29 -17.35 5.57
CA ARG A 2 12.73 -17.46 5.21
C ARG A 2 12.95 -16.99 3.77
N ARG A 3 14.15 -16.41 3.46
CA ARG A 3 14.48 -15.90 2.10
C ARG A 3 14.19 -16.91 0.97
N LYS A 4 14.45 -18.20 1.18
CA LYS A 4 14.22 -19.26 0.19
C LYS A 4 12.75 -19.31 -0.26
N LYS A 5 11.81 -19.19 0.66
CA LYS A 5 10.36 -19.19 0.35
C LYS A 5 9.92 -17.97 -0.49
N VAL A 6 10.66 -16.85 -0.44
CA VAL A 6 10.35 -15.65 -1.28
C VAL A 6 10.56 -15.91 -2.75
N TYR A 7 11.58 -16.73 -3.12
CA TYR A 7 11.83 -17.10 -4.52
C TYR A 7 10.69 -17.91 -5.12
N ASP A 8 9.97 -18.67 -4.31
CA ASP A 8 8.81 -19.44 -4.75
C ASP A 8 7.54 -18.60 -4.73
N ALA A 9 7.32 -17.82 -3.67
CA ALA A 9 6.16 -16.93 -3.55
C ALA A 9 6.04 -15.94 -4.71
N ILE A 10 7.15 -15.39 -5.20
CA ILE A 10 7.14 -14.39 -6.28
C ILE A 10 6.66 -14.95 -7.62
N LYS A 11 6.69 -16.26 -7.80
CA LYS A 11 6.18 -16.94 -9.01
C LYS A 11 4.69 -16.75 -9.20
N ILE A 12 3.92 -16.48 -8.11
CA ILE A 12 2.50 -16.16 -8.16
C ILE A 12 2.23 -14.92 -9.04
N TRP A 13 3.22 -14.03 -9.16
CA TRP A 13 3.18 -12.85 -10.04
C TRP A 13 3.84 -13.07 -11.41
N GLY A 14 4.18 -14.31 -11.75
CA GLY A 14 4.88 -14.63 -13.01
C GLY A 14 6.27 -14.01 -13.12
N LEU A 15 6.92 -13.77 -11.97
CA LEU A 15 8.23 -13.14 -11.88
C LEU A 15 9.29 -14.14 -11.43
N LYS A 16 10.53 -13.91 -11.90
CA LYS A 16 11.71 -14.65 -11.49
C LYS A 16 12.62 -13.77 -10.65
N ALA A 17 12.76 -14.10 -9.36
CA ALA A 17 13.66 -13.37 -8.48
C ALA A 17 15.12 -13.72 -8.80
N LYS A 18 15.94 -12.67 -9.01
CA LYS A 18 17.41 -12.76 -9.15
C LYS A 18 18.11 -12.58 -7.81
N LYS A 19 17.57 -11.69 -6.96
CA LYS A 19 18.11 -11.37 -5.65
C LYS A 19 17.00 -10.96 -4.70
N VAL A 20 17.10 -11.38 -3.43
CA VAL A 20 16.17 -11.03 -2.36
C VAL A 20 16.93 -10.45 -1.18
N ARG A 21 16.51 -9.30 -0.69
CA ARG A 21 17.03 -8.67 0.53
C ARG A 21 15.87 -8.32 1.48
N ARG A 22 16.00 -8.72 2.74
CA ARG A 22 15.05 -8.30 3.79
C ARG A 22 15.33 -6.85 4.19
N PHE A 23 14.26 -6.05 4.30
CA PHE A 23 14.34 -4.64 4.68
C PHE A 23 13.13 -4.28 5.56
N LYS A 24 13.36 -4.01 6.85
CA LYS A 24 12.33 -3.57 7.82
C LYS A 24 11.03 -4.42 7.77
N GLY A 25 11.15 -5.74 7.75
CA GLY A 25 10.00 -6.66 7.70
C GLY A 25 9.42 -6.92 6.30
N LEU A 26 9.93 -6.24 5.28
CA LEU A 26 9.58 -6.39 3.88
C LEU A 26 10.67 -7.13 3.12
N PHE A 27 10.39 -7.50 1.86
CA PHE A 27 11.38 -8.09 0.98
C PHE A 27 11.57 -7.22 -0.27
N LYS A 28 12.76 -6.66 -0.43
CA LYS A 28 13.20 -6.03 -1.68
C LYS A 28 13.65 -7.12 -2.64
N ILE A 29 13.06 -7.17 -3.83
CA ILE A 29 13.25 -8.24 -4.79
C ILE A 29 13.68 -7.67 -6.13
N TRP A 30 14.84 -8.08 -6.60
CA TRP A 30 15.31 -7.84 -7.96
C TRP A 30 14.81 -8.98 -8.83
N THR A 31 14.05 -8.68 -9.87
CA THR A 31 13.48 -9.66 -10.79
C THR A 31 14.01 -9.46 -12.21
N ASP A 32 13.57 -10.31 -13.12
CA ASP A 32 13.77 -10.17 -14.56
C ASP A 32 13.05 -8.93 -15.15
N LYS A 33 11.94 -8.50 -14.53
CA LYS A 33 11.08 -7.39 -15.00
C LYS A 33 11.22 -6.09 -14.20
N GLY A 34 12.08 -6.05 -13.19
CA GLY A 34 12.28 -4.84 -12.40
C GLY A 34 12.48 -5.09 -10.92
N LEU A 35 12.32 -4.03 -10.14
CA LEU A 35 12.55 -4.00 -8.71
C LEU A 35 11.23 -3.84 -7.96
N TYR A 36 10.96 -4.79 -7.07
CA TYR A 36 9.68 -4.86 -6.34
C TYR A 36 9.88 -4.99 -4.84
N CYS A 37 8.81 -4.69 -4.12
CA CYS A 37 8.66 -4.94 -2.69
C CYS A 37 7.56 -5.97 -2.47
N LEU A 38 7.89 -7.12 -1.91
CA LEU A 38 6.91 -8.09 -1.42
C LEU A 38 6.67 -7.82 0.05
N LYS A 39 5.41 -7.51 0.38
CA LYS A 39 4.99 -7.14 1.72
C LYS A 39 4.04 -8.20 2.27
N PRO A 40 4.39 -8.86 3.40
CA PRO A 40 3.44 -9.69 4.13
C PRO A 40 2.28 -8.83 4.63
N VAL A 41 1.06 -9.33 4.52
CA VAL A 41 -0.13 -8.64 5.01
C VAL A 41 -0.95 -9.58 5.88
N LYS A 42 -1.56 -9.03 6.94
CA LYS A 42 -2.45 -9.73 7.85
C LYS A 42 -3.92 -9.38 7.62
N ASP A 43 -4.19 -8.61 6.57
CA ASP A 43 -5.53 -8.17 6.25
C ASP A 43 -6.35 -9.32 5.63
N ASN A 44 -7.65 -9.34 5.89
CA ASN A 44 -8.54 -10.30 5.26
C ASN A 44 -8.76 -9.94 3.77
N ARG A 45 -9.26 -10.89 3.01
CA ARG A 45 -9.51 -10.76 1.57
C ARG A 45 -10.33 -9.51 1.22
N ALA A 46 -11.44 -9.28 1.88
CA ALA A 46 -12.32 -8.13 1.60
C ALA A 46 -11.58 -6.79 1.75
N ARG A 47 -10.72 -6.67 2.76
CA ARG A 47 -9.94 -5.45 3.00
C ARG A 47 -8.85 -5.24 1.95
N LEU A 48 -8.23 -6.30 1.45
CA LEU A 48 -7.23 -6.20 0.37
C LEU A 48 -7.85 -5.75 -0.94
N TYR A 49 -9.04 -6.27 -1.29
CA TYR A 49 -9.81 -5.80 -2.44
C TYR A 49 -10.25 -4.35 -2.27
N PHE A 50 -10.75 -3.98 -1.10
CA PHE A 50 -11.11 -2.60 -0.79
C PHE A 50 -9.93 -1.64 -1.01
N PHE A 51 -8.76 -1.93 -0.44
CA PHE A 51 -7.59 -1.07 -0.66
C PHE A 51 -7.18 -0.99 -2.13
N ASN A 52 -7.25 -2.10 -2.85
CA ASN A 52 -6.94 -2.12 -4.28
C ASN A 52 -7.93 -1.27 -5.09
N SER A 53 -9.23 -1.31 -4.77
CA SER A 53 -10.25 -0.49 -5.44
C SER A 53 -10.09 1.00 -5.14
N VAL A 54 -9.76 1.37 -3.90
CA VAL A 54 -9.42 2.75 -3.52
C VAL A 54 -8.20 3.25 -4.30
N ILE A 55 -7.13 2.46 -4.39
CA ILE A 55 -5.93 2.83 -5.14
C ILE A 55 -6.26 3.07 -6.61
N LYS A 56 -7.04 2.17 -7.23
CA LYS A 56 -7.47 2.31 -8.63
C LYS A 56 -8.32 3.56 -8.86
N HIS A 57 -9.26 3.86 -7.95
CA HIS A 57 -10.05 5.07 -8.01
C HIS A 57 -9.16 6.32 -7.98
N ILE A 58 -8.27 6.41 -7.00
CA ILE A 58 -7.36 7.55 -6.83
C ILE A 58 -6.48 7.76 -8.08
N GLN A 59 -6.01 6.67 -8.68
CA GLN A 59 -5.22 6.73 -9.92
C GLN A 59 -6.07 7.18 -11.12
N SER A 60 -7.34 6.77 -11.21
CA SER A 60 -8.26 7.23 -12.25
C SER A 60 -8.59 8.72 -12.15
N GLN A 61 -8.49 9.30 -10.94
CA GLN A 61 -8.59 10.74 -10.69
C GLN A 61 -7.28 11.51 -11.02
N GLY A 62 -6.30 10.85 -11.63
CA GLY A 62 -5.03 11.47 -12.06
C GLY A 62 -3.94 11.52 -10.99
N PHE A 63 -4.17 11.04 -9.77
CA PHE A 63 -3.14 11.00 -8.74
C PHE A 63 -2.28 9.75 -8.86
N GLN A 64 -1.11 9.88 -9.50
CA GLN A 64 -0.20 8.78 -9.80
C GLN A 64 0.89 8.54 -8.72
N ARG A 65 0.88 9.30 -7.62
CA ARG A 65 1.91 9.20 -6.56
C ARG A 65 1.53 8.20 -5.47
N LEU A 66 0.85 7.14 -5.86
CA LEU A 66 0.53 5.96 -5.05
C LEU A 66 1.22 4.74 -5.64
N THR A 67 1.52 3.80 -4.76
CA THR A 67 2.08 2.51 -5.15
C THR A 67 0.92 1.56 -5.48
N PRO A 68 0.72 1.14 -6.74
CA PRO A 68 -0.31 0.18 -7.09
C PRO A 68 0.03 -1.20 -6.55
N TYR A 69 -0.98 -2.01 -6.30
CA TYR A 69 -0.79 -3.45 -6.14
C TYR A 69 -0.57 -4.07 -7.52
N ILE A 70 0.52 -4.82 -7.67
CA ILE A 70 0.76 -5.59 -8.88
C ILE A 70 -0.11 -6.84 -8.82
N PRO A 71 -0.98 -7.08 -9.80
CA PRO A 71 -1.83 -8.26 -9.79
C PRO A 71 -1.02 -9.54 -9.98
N THR A 72 -1.49 -10.62 -9.40
CA THR A 72 -0.98 -11.98 -9.66
C THR A 72 -1.25 -12.38 -11.13
N VAL A 73 -0.72 -13.51 -11.57
CA VAL A 73 -1.02 -14.06 -12.91
C VAL A 73 -2.51 -14.37 -13.12
N GLU A 74 -3.26 -14.57 -12.04
CA GLU A 74 -4.70 -14.80 -12.03
C GLU A 74 -5.51 -13.49 -11.92
N GLY A 75 -4.84 -12.32 -11.87
CA GLY A 75 -5.48 -11.01 -11.75
C GLY A 75 -5.82 -10.58 -10.32
N GLU A 76 -5.47 -11.37 -9.31
CA GLU A 76 -5.75 -11.08 -7.91
C GLU A 76 -4.84 -9.96 -7.35
N PRO A 77 -5.33 -9.06 -6.48
CA PRO A 77 -4.53 -7.96 -5.92
C PRO A 77 -3.51 -8.43 -4.85
N TYR A 78 -3.57 -9.67 -4.44
CA TYR A 78 -2.66 -10.28 -3.47
C TYR A 78 -2.41 -11.74 -3.82
N GLY A 79 -1.34 -12.32 -3.31
CA GLY A 79 -1.05 -13.74 -3.43
C GLY A 79 -0.99 -14.41 -2.06
N VAL A 80 -1.25 -15.71 -2.03
CA VAL A 80 -1.11 -16.55 -0.83
C VAL A 80 -0.03 -17.58 -1.08
N TYR A 81 0.93 -17.67 -0.18
CA TYR A 81 1.98 -18.67 -0.21
C TYR A 81 2.29 -19.16 1.20
N ASP A 82 2.23 -20.47 1.43
CA ASP A 82 2.51 -21.10 2.72
C ASP A 82 1.66 -20.47 3.86
N GLU A 83 0.36 -20.33 3.60
CA GLU A 83 -0.65 -19.75 4.49
C GLU A 83 -0.47 -18.25 4.82
N GLU A 84 0.56 -17.61 4.26
CA GLU A 84 0.79 -16.18 4.42
C GLU A 84 0.28 -15.41 3.18
N SER A 85 -0.39 -14.29 3.43
CA SER A 85 -0.84 -13.37 2.36
C SER A 85 0.20 -12.30 2.10
N PHE A 86 0.38 -11.97 0.81
CA PHE A 86 1.34 -10.97 0.35
C PHE A 86 0.73 -10.05 -0.68
N ILE A 87 1.15 -8.80 -0.65
CA ILE A 87 0.99 -7.87 -1.77
C ILE A 87 2.35 -7.60 -2.40
N LEU A 88 2.34 -7.44 -3.71
CA LEU A 88 3.50 -7.02 -4.48
C LEU A 88 3.29 -5.58 -4.94
N ILE A 89 4.28 -4.73 -4.71
CA ILE A 89 4.27 -3.33 -5.12
C ILE A 89 5.60 -2.98 -5.79
N PRO A 90 5.65 -2.00 -6.70
CA PRO A 90 6.90 -1.48 -7.21
C PRO A 90 7.77 -0.96 -6.07
N TRP A 91 9.09 -1.18 -6.17
CA TRP A 91 10.02 -0.55 -5.23
C TRP A 91 10.21 0.91 -5.60
N ILE A 92 9.91 1.80 -4.66
CA ILE A 92 10.19 3.23 -4.84
C ILE A 92 11.61 3.49 -4.37
N ASP A 93 12.44 3.99 -5.27
CA ASP A 93 13.76 4.48 -4.92
C ASP A 93 13.65 5.94 -4.51
N GLY A 94 13.92 6.23 -3.25
CA GLY A 94 13.73 7.56 -2.68
C GLY A 94 14.23 7.65 -1.25
N LYS A 95 14.25 8.88 -0.73
CA LYS A 95 14.61 9.17 0.66
C LYS A 95 13.36 9.41 1.49
N GLN A 96 13.34 8.86 2.70
CA GLN A 96 12.28 9.18 3.65
C GLN A 96 12.36 10.66 4.05
N ILE A 97 11.23 11.35 3.96
CA ILE A 97 11.10 12.74 4.43
C ILE A 97 11.36 12.78 5.94
N ARG A 98 12.12 13.75 6.38
CA ARG A 98 12.45 13.95 7.81
C ARG A 98 11.70 15.12 8.43
N TYR A 99 10.91 15.87 7.65
CA TYR A 99 10.15 17.05 8.08
C TYR A 99 11.01 18.13 8.78
N ARG A 100 12.25 18.29 8.34
CA ARG A 100 13.21 19.23 8.94
C ARG A 100 13.26 20.59 8.28
N SER A 101 12.63 20.75 7.12
CA SER A 101 12.59 22.00 6.39
C SER A 101 11.16 22.39 6.02
N ALA A 102 10.89 23.69 5.95
CA ALA A 102 9.61 24.21 5.50
C ALA A 102 9.24 23.68 4.10
N LYS A 103 10.23 23.54 3.21
CA LYS A 103 10.04 22.97 1.87
C LYS A 103 9.49 21.52 1.91
N GLU A 104 10.04 20.67 2.78
CA GLU A 104 9.57 19.30 2.94
C GLU A 104 8.14 19.26 3.51
N ILE A 105 7.86 20.09 4.50
CA ILE A 105 6.54 20.17 5.16
C ILE A 105 5.48 20.65 4.16
N ILE A 106 5.75 21.75 3.43
CA ILE A 106 4.86 22.30 2.42
C ILE A 106 4.64 21.27 1.29
N GLY A 107 5.71 20.60 0.84
CA GLY A 107 5.62 19.56 -0.19
C GLY A 107 4.73 18.39 0.25
N ALA A 108 4.87 17.94 1.49
CA ALA A 108 4.05 16.88 2.05
C ALA A 108 2.58 17.30 2.20
N ALA A 109 2.33 18.53 2.67
CA ALA A 109 0.98 19.08 2.80
C ALA A 109 0.26 19.20 1.45
N LYS A 110 0.96 19.71 0.42
CA LYS A 110 0.42 19.78 -0.95
C LYS A 110 0.09 18.38 -1.49
N LEU A 111 0.97 17.40 -1.29
CA LEU A 111 0.73 16.03 -1.73
C LEU A 111 -0.47 15.40 -1.01
N LEU A 112 -0.62 15.65 0.29
CA LEU A 112 -1.76 15.17 1.07
C LEU A 112 -3.07 15.81 0.60
N ALA A 113 -3.08 17.10 0.29
CA ALA A 113 -4.25 17.78 -0.27
C ALA A 113 -4.66 17.19 -1.62
N GLN A 114 -3.70 16.96 -2.52
CA GLN A 114 -3.95 16.29 -3.80
C GLN A 114 -4.52 14.88 -3.63
N TYR A 115 -4.01 14.13 -2.65
CA TYR A 115 -4.52 12.80 -2.31
C TYR A 115 -5.97 12.89 -1.82
N HIS A 116 -6.29 13.83 -0.91
CA HIS A 116 -7.66 14.01 -0.42
C HIS A 116 -8.64 14.33 -1.55
N ASN A 117 -8.26 15.24 -2.45
CA ASN A 117 -9.10 15.56 -3.62
C ASN A 117 -9.30 14.33 -4.53
N ALA A 118 -8.28 13.51 -4.70
CA ALA A 118 -8.37 12.32 -5.54
C ALA A 118 -9.17 11.16 -4.88
N VAL A 119 -9.36 11.18 -3.58
CA VAL A 119 -10.23 10.22 -2.87
C VAL A 119 -11.70 10.62 -2.94
N GLU A 120 -11.98 11.89 -3.18
CA GLU A 120 -13.34 12.40 -3.24
C GLU A 120 -14.18 11.63 -4.25
N GLY A 121 -15.43 11.35 -3.90
CA GLY A 121 -16.35 10.59 -4.74
C GLY A 121 -16.12 9.06 -4.77
N TYR A 122 -15.13 8.54 -4.06
CA TYR A 122 -14.99 7.09 -3.95
C TYR A 122 -16.18 6.47 -3.23
N GLN A 123 -16.79 5.47 -3.89
CA GLN A 123 -17.85 4.68 -3.29
C GLN A 123 -17.37 3.25 -3.07
N ALA A 124 -17.45 2.79 -1.83
CA ALA A 124 -17.10 1.42 -1.49
C ALA A 124 -18.11 0.44 -2.09
N GLU A 125 -17.62 -0.72 -2.54
CA GLU A 125 -18.49 -1.78 -3.00
C GLU A 125 -19.47 -2.24 -1.89
N PRO A 126 -20.68 -2.68 -2.24
CA PRO A 126 -21.66 -3.18 -1.28
C PRO A 126 -21.07 -4.31 -0.43
N GLY A 127 -21.32 -4.27 0.88
CA GLY A 127 -20.84 -5.28 1.83
C GLY A 127 -19.48 -4.97 2.49
N ILE A 128 -18.77 -3.94 2.06
CA ILE A 128 -17.55 -3.49 2.74
C ILE A 128 -17.94 -2.60 3.92
N LYS A 129 -17.72 -3.07 5.13
CA LYS A 129 -17.91 -2.27 6.35
C LYS A 129 -16.82 -1.21 6.46
N VAL A 130 -17.10 -0.01 6.02
CA VAL A 130 -16.26 1.17 6.28
C VAL A 130 -16.46 1.60 7.73
N LYS A 131 -15.41 1.54 8.53
CA LYS A 131 -15.45 2.09 9.89
C LYS A 131 -15.32 3.61 9.78
N ASP A 132 -16.44 4.33 10.01
CA ASP A 132 -16.37 5.75 10.21
C ASP A 132 -15.62 6.04 11.53
N LYS A 133 -14.37 6.48 11.39
CA LYS A 133 -13.58 6.94 12.53
C LYS A 133 -13.66 8.44 12.73
N LEU A 134 -14.20 9.20 11.78
CA LEU A 134 -14.25 10.66 11.83
C LEU A 134 -15.31 11.15 12.81
N GLY A 135 -16.44 10.45 12.95
CA GLY A 135 -17.50 10.81 13.89
C GLY A 135 -17.07 10.91 15.37
N LYS A 136 -15.97 10.24 15.74
CA LYS A 136 -15.39 10.29 17.10
C LYS A 136 -14.19 11.24 17.25
N TRP A 137 -13.79 11.91 16.21
CA TRP A 137 -12.61 12.79 16.23
C TRP A 137 -12.82 14.08 17.03
N PRO A 138 -13.99 14.78 16.95
CA PRO A 138 -14.24 15.96 17.75
C PRO A 138 -14.13 15.69 19.26
N GLU A 139 -14.69 14.58 19.72
CA GLU A 139 -14.62 14.17 21.14
C GLU A 139 -13.18 13.84 21.58
N LYS A 140 -12.41 13.21 20.71
CA LYS A 140 -11.00 12.88 20.99
C LYS A 140 -10.10 14.12 20.97
N LEU A 141 -10.36 15.08 20.10
CA LEU A 141 -9.66 16.35 20.05
C LEU A 141 -9.97 17.19 21.30
N ALA A 142 -11.25 17.30 21.68
CA ALA A 142 -11.65 18.01 22.88
C ALA A 142 -10.97 17.49 24.15
N LYS A 143 -10.83 16.16 24.27
CA LYS A 143 -10.10 15.53 25.38
C LYS A 143 -8.59 15.80 25.38
N ARG A 144 -7.98 16.07 24.23
CA ARG A 144 -6.53 16.35 24.12
C ARG A 144 -6.18 17.83 24.31
N VAL A 145 -7.12 18.71 24.10
CA VAL A 145 -6.93 20.17 24.22
C VAL A 145 -7.36 20.66 25.63
N GLY A 146 -8.08 19.83 26.39
CA GLY A 146 -8.53 20.13 27.75
C GLY A 146 -7.61 19.64 28.88
N ASP A 147 -6.50 18.95 28.54
CA ASP A 147 -5.40 18.60 29.45
C ASP A 147 -4.21 19.55 29.20
#